data_75b497a9bd6b3f78356c8a5920b35438
#
_entry.id   75b497a9bd6b3f78356c8a5920b35438
#
_cell.length_a   1.000
_cell.length_b   1.000
_cell.length_c   1.000
_cell.angle_alpha   90.00
_cell.angle_beta   90.00
_cell.angle_gamma   90.00
#
_symmetry.space_group_name_H-M   'P 1'
#
loop_
_entity.id
_entity.type
_entity.pdbx_description
1 polymer ?
#
loop_
_entity_poly.entity_id
_entity_poly.type
_entity_poly.pdbx_seq_one_letter_code
_entity_poly.pdbx_strand_id
1 'polypeptide(L)'
;MSLNNVCRRCGGDDLVYDKETGETICLGCGLVVAHDNRVSQSYRKEEEQSSAEKATTSRNMKRLMTIDKRIRVDEEDIYVLRLAVTEIKRIIQAMHLPDIVAETAEDIYRRAQGKDLILRGTIVGFAAASVYAACRIRGIPRTLREVSEVISEDVKAIARMYRIIVT
;
A
#
# COMPACT_ATOMS: atom_id res chain seq x y z
N MET A 1 23.65 18.47 -17.19
CA MET A 1 22.31 18.12 -17.70
C MET A 1 21.35 18.32 -16.54
N SER A 2 20.53 19.39 -16.61
CA SER A 2 19.61 19.76 -15.55
C SER A 2 18.51 18.73 -15.45
N LEU A 3 18.49 17.96 -14.36
CA LEU A 3 17.38 17.11 -14.03
C LEU A 3 16.19 18.05 -13.76
N ASN A 4 15.20 18.04 -14.63
CA ASN A 4 13.93 18.72 -14.40
C ASN A 4 13.33 18.14 -13.13
N ASN A 5 13.45 18.90 -12.02
CA ASN A 5 12.99 18.51 -10.69
C ASN A 5 11.47 18.67 -10.55
N VAL A 6 10.73 18.36 -11.61
CA VAL A 6 9.27 18.56 -11.70
C VAL A 6 8.60 17.25 -12.10
N CYS A 7 7.53 16.90 -11.40
CA CYS A 7 6.73 15.72 -11.68
C CYS A 7 6.03 15.84 -13.05
N ARG A 8 6.24 14.87 -13.94
CA ARG A 8 5.65 14.85 -15.29
C ARG A 8 4.14 14.69 -15.30
N ARG A 9 3.53 14.27 -14.18
CA ARG A 9 2.08 14.00 -14.10
C ARG A 9 1.28 15.16 -13.53
N CYS A 10 1.77 15.81 -12.46
CA CYS A 10 1.05 16.88 -11.76
C CYS A 10 1.74 18.23 -11.84
N GLY A 11 2.96 18.31 -12.41
CA GLY A 11 3.74 19.53 -12.50
C GLY A 11 4.33 20.02 -11.17
N GLY A 12 4.12 19.29 -10.07
CA GLY A 12 4.67 19.64 -8.74
C GLY A 12 6.18 19.39 -8.68
N ASP A 13 6.86 20.19 -7.88
CA ASP A 13 8.30 20.15 -7.62
C ASP A 13 8.65 19.40 -6.32
N ASP A 14 7.65 18.98 -5.56
CA ASP A 14 7.79 18.30 -4.26
C ASP A 14 8.16 16.80 -4.49
N LEU A 15 9.44 16.56 -4.76
CA LEU A 15 10.00 15.23 -5.05
C LEU A 15 10.86 14.76 -3.87
N VAL A 16 10.68 13.52 -3.45
CA VAL A 16 11.44 12.90 -2.35
C VAL A 16 12.08 11.60 -2.81
N TYR A 17 13.37 11.43 -2.50
CA TYR A 17 14.11 10.20 -2.74
C TYR A 17 13.91 9.22 -1.58
N ASP A 18 13.46 8.01 -1.90
CA ASP A 18 13.36 6.90 -0.96
C ASP A 18 14.61 6.01 -1.06
N LYS A 19 15.42 6.01 0.02
CA LYS A 19 16.68 5.25 0.07
C LYS A 19 16.46 3.75 0.16
N GLU A 20 15.31 3.30 0.67
CA GLU A 20 15.02 1.88 0.84
C GLU A 20 14.68 1.23 -0.50
N THR A 21 13.93 1.92 -1.35
CA THR A 21 13.53 1.41 -2.67
C THR A 21 14.36 1.96 -3.82
N GLY A 22 15.18 3.00 -3.59
CA GLY A 22 15.94 3.69 -4.63
C GLY A 22 15.08 4.51 -5.58
N GLU A 23 13.88 4.90 -5.15
CA GLU A 23 12.91 5.58 -5.99
C GLU A 23 12.76 7.05 -5.61
N THR A 24 12.55 7.90 -6.63
CA THR A 24 12.16 9.30 -6.43
C THR A 24 10.66 9.43 -6.63
N ILE A 25 9.94 9.85 -5.60
CA ILE A 25 8.48 9.87 -5.53
C ILE A 25 7.98 11.30 -5.45
N CYS A 26 6.95 11.63 -6.22
CA CYS A 26 6.23 12.89 -6.09
C CYS A 26 5.25 12.84 -4.91
N LEU A 27 5.39 13.75 -3.93
CA LEU A 27 4.53 13.81 -2.75
C LEU A 27 3.10 14.29 -3.06
N GLY A 28 2.91 15.01 -4.17
CA GLY A 28 1.59 15.47 -4.59
C GLY A 28 0.74 14.36 -5.21
N CYS A 29 1.31 13.51 -6.09
CA CYS A 29 0.53 12.54 -6.86
C CYS A 29 0.99 11.09 -6.74
N GLY A 30 2.04 10.78 -5.99
CA GLY A 30 2.57 9.42 -5.78
C GLY A 30 3.29 8.82 -6.98
N LEU A 31 3.51 9.58 -8.07
CA LEU A 31 4.22 9.07 -9.23
C LEU A 31 5.71 8.87 -8.92
N VAL A 32 6.26 7.72 -9.31
CA VAL A 32 7.72 7.50 -9.34
C VAL A 32 8.28 8.21 -10.56
N VAL A 33 9.12 9.22 -10.32
CA VAL A 33 9.74 10.04 -11.37
C VAL A 33 11.04 9.42 -11.85
N ALA A 34 11.81 8.81 -10.95
CA ALA A 34 13.07 8.13 -11.24
C ALA A 34 13.25 6.90 -10.34
N HIS A 35 13.99 5.89 -10.83
CA HIS A 35 14.31 4.66 -10.12
C HIS A 35 15.81 4.36 -10.24
N ASP A 36 16.48 4.14 -9.10
CA ASP A 36 17.88 3.70 -9.07
C ASP A 36 17.92 2.16 -8.99
N ASN A 37 18.30 1.51 -10.08
CA ASN A 37 18.36 0.04 -10.19
C ASN A 37 19.35 -0.64 -9.24
N ARG A 38 20.23 0.10 -8.55
CA ARG A 38 21.25 -0.49 -7.67
C ARG A 38 20.66 -1.05 -6.38
N VAL A 39 19.58 -0.44 -5.87
CA VAL A 39 18.95 -0.85 -4.61
C VAL A 39 18.05 -2.08 -4.82
N SER A 40 17.35 -2.19 -5.95
CA SER A 40 16.45 -3.31 -6.25
C SER A 40 17.13 -4.67 -6.43
N GLN A 41 18.45 -4.69 -6.71
CA GLN A 41 19.21 -5.95 -6.84
C GLN A 41 19.58 -6.60 -5.50
N SER A 42 19.65 -5.84 -4.40
CA SER A 42 19.96 -6.38 -3.09
C SER A 42 18.80 -7.19 -2.49
N TYR A 43 17.57 -6.72 -2.68
CA TYR A 43 16.38 -7.40 -2.16
C TYR A 43 16.02 -8.70 -2.90
N ARG A 44 16.31 -8.80 -4.21
CA ARG A 44 16.07 -10.03 -4.99
C ARG A 44 16.95 -11.21 -4.57
N LYS A 45 18.15 -10.96 -4.06
CA LYS A 45 19.08 -12.03 -3.61
C LYS A 45 18.66 -12.68 -2.29
N GLU A 46 17.92 -11.99 -1.44
CA GLU A 46 17.44 -12.54 -0.15
C GLU A 46 16.21 -13.41 -0.31
N GLU A 47 15.33 -13.15 -1.31
CA GLU A 47 14.15 -13.97 -1.60
C GLU A 47 14.49 -15.33 -2.24
N GLU A 48 15.59 -15.44 -3.01
CA GLU A 48 15.99 -16.69 -3.67
C GLU A 48 16.64 -17.70 -2.71
N GLN A 49 17.22 -17.27 -1.58
CA GLN A 49 17.85 -18.16 -0.61
C GLN A 49 16.89 -18.81 0.39
N SER A 50 15.67 -18.29 0.56
CA SER A 50 14.70 -18.85 1.51
C SER A 50 13.82 -19.97 0.93
N SER A 51 13.88 -20.25 -0.36
CA SER A 51 13.01 -21.19 -1.05
C SER A 51 13.55 -22.64 -1.15
N ALA A 52 14.81 -22.88 -0.76
CA ALA A 52 15.45 -24.20 -0.96
C ALA A 52 15.25 -25.22 0.17
N GLU A 53 14.71 -24.87 1.35
CA GLU A 53 14.71 -25.75 2.52
C GLU A 53 13.34 -26.42 2.89
N LYS A 54 12.34 -26.37 2.04
CA LYS A 54 11.00 -26.90 2.38
C LYS A 54 10.48 -28.04 1.51
N ALA A 55 11.30 -29.00 1.18
CA ALA A 55 10.86 -30.18 0.42
C ALA A 55 10.98 -31.46 1.23
N THR A 56 10.07 -31.72 2.20
CA THR A 56 9.66 -33.09 2.60
C THR A 56 8.56 -33.05 3.66
N THR A 57 7.31 -32.91 3.23
CA THR A 57 6.16 -33.24 4.07
C THR A 57 5.09 -33.94 3.23
N SER A 58 4.57 -35.07 3.72
CA SER A 58 3.58 -35.95 3.08
C SER A 58 2.41 -35.13 2.47
N ARG A 59 1.95 -35.54 1.27
CA ARG A 59 0.85 -34.88 0.52
C ARG A 59 -0.43 -34.66 1.34
N ASN A 60 -0.74 -35.55 2.28
CA ASN A 60 -1.93 -35.45 3.14
C ASN A 60 -1.77 -34.35 4.23
N MET A 61 -0.57 -34.22 4.81
CA MET A 61 -0.26 -33.18 5.79
C MET A 61 -0.33 -31.79 5.16
N LYS A 62 0.14 -31.65 3.92
CA LYS A 62 0.04 -30.37 3.17
C LYS A 62 -1.43 -29.97 2.90
N ARG A 63 -2.29 -30.95 2.62
CA ARG A 63 -3.73 -30.72 2.37
C ARG A 63 -4.47 -30.29 3.63
N LEU A 64 -4.21 -30.93 4.77
CA LEU A 64 -4.77 -30.58 6.07
C LEU A 64 -4.28 -29.19 6.55
N MET A 65 -2.97 -28.92 6.43
CA MET A 65 -2.42 -27.59 6.75
C MET A 65 -3.00 -26.49 5.85
N THR A 66 -3.31 -26.79 4.59
CA THR A 66 -3.91 -25.81 3.67
C THR A 66 -5.36 -25.50 4.04
N ILE A 67 -6.12 -26.51 4.49
CA ILE A 67 -7.51 -26.34 4.94
C ILE A 67 -7.54 -25.57 6.28
N ASP A 68 -6.71 -25.96 7.24
CA ASP A 68 -6.60 -25.30 8.55
C ASP A 68 -6.11 -23.84 8.41
N LYS A 69 -5.18 -23.59 7.49
CA LYS A 69 -4.71 -22.25 7.15
C LYS A 69 -5.81 -21.40 6.52
N ARG A 70 -6.69 -21.97 5.66
CA ARG A 70 -7.81 -21.22 5.08
C ARG A 70 -8.85 -20.81 6.12
N ILE A 71 -9.19 -21.70 7.06
CA ILE A 71 -10.19 -21.40 8.12
C ILE A 71 -9.66 -20.30 9.07
N ARG A 72 -8.38 -20.34 9.44
CA ARG A 72 -7.77 -19.30 10.30
C ARG A 72 -7.60 -17.98 9.57
N VAL A 73 -7.27 -18.00 8.29
CA VAL A 73 -7.15 -16.82 7.43
C VAL A 73 -8.48 -16.05 7.37
N ASP A 74 -9.62 -16.76 7.27
CA ASP A 74 -10.93 -16.09 7.18
C ASP A 74 -11.28 -15.26 8.43
N GLU A 75 -10.95 -15.72 9.65
CA GLU A 75 -11.22 -14.98 10.88
C GLU A 75 -10.25 -13.80 11.07
N GLU A 76 -8.97 -13.99 10.80
CA GLU A 76 -7.97 -12.94 10.84
C GLU A 76 -8.24 -11.86 9.80
N ASP A 77 -8.66 -12.24 8.60
CA ASP A 77 -9.01 -11.34 7.51
C ASP A 77 -10.22 -10.45 7.86
N ILE A 78 -11.24 -11.01 8.51
CA ILE A 78 -12.40 -10.25 8.98
C ILE A 78 -11.98 -9.24 10.05
N TYR A 79 -11.12 -9.64 10.97
CA TYR A 79 -10.62 -8.75 12.02
C TYR A 79 -9.80 -7.60 11.45
N VAL A 80 -8.86 -7.90 10.55
CA VAL A 80 -8.04 -6.90 9.84
C VAL A 80 -8.90 -5.93 9.05
N LEU A 81 -9.92 -6.43 8.36
CA LEU A 81 -10.86 -5.58 7.61
C LEU A 81 -11.64 -4.63 8.53
N ARG A 82 -12.11 -5.10 9.69
CA ARG A 82 -12.80 -4.24 10.67
C ARG A 82 -11.91 -3.11 11.18
N LEU A 83 -10.65 -3.41 11.51
CA LEU A 83 -9.68 -2.40 11.90
C LEU A 83 -9.45 -1.37 10.78
N ALA A 84 -9.27 -1.84 9.57
CA ALA A 84 -9.07 -0.96 8.41
C ALA A 84 -10.28 -0.05 8.15
N VAL A 85 -11.50 -0.57 8.24
CA VAL A 85 -12.74 0.23 8.10
C VAL A 85 -12.83 1.30 9.17
N THR A 86 -12.44 0.97 10.41
CA THR A 86 -12.40 1.95 11.51
C THR A 86 -11.41 3.07 11.21
N GLU A 87 -10.21 2.72 10.73
CA GLU A 87 -9.20 3.70 10.35
C GLU A 87 -9.61 4.55 9.13
N ILE A 88 -10.23 3.93 8.12
CA ILE A 88 -10.78 4.65 6.96
C ILE A 88 -11.78 5.71 7.44
N LYS A 89 -12.73 5.34 8.29
CA LYS A 89 -13.73 6.27 8.85
C LYS A 89 -13.09 7.39 9.66
N ARG A 90 -12.07 7.07 10.48
CA ARG A 90 -11.31 8.06 11.24
C ARG A 90 -10.64 9.09 10.33
N ILE A 91 -9.99 8.63 9.25
CA ILE A 91 -9.32 9.51 8.28
C ILE A 91 -10.34 10.37 7.53
N ILE A 92 -11.46 9.79 7.09
CA ILE A 92 -12.55 10.50 6.40
C ILE A 92 -13.10 11.63 7.25
N GLN A 93 -13.35 11.38 8.53
CA GLN A 93 -13.84 12.39 9.50
C GLN A 93 -12.79 13.48 9.73
N ALA A 94 -11.53 13.12 9.94
CA ALA A 94 -10.44 14.07 10.17
C ALA A 94 -10.17 14.99 8.96
N MET A 95 -10.37 14.48 7.75
CA MET A 95 -10.20 15.25 6.51
C MET A 95 -11.50 15.90 6.01
N HIS A 96 -12.61 15.75 6.73
CA HIS A 96 -13.94 16.25 6.34
C HIS A 96 -14.33 15.82 4.91
N LEU A 97 -14.12 14.54 4.59
CA LEU A 97 -14.46 13.98 3.29
C LEU A 97 -15.90 13.45 3.27
N PRO A 98 -16.58 13.45 2.11
CA PRO A 98 -17.92 12.90 2.00
C PRO A 98 -17.94 11.37 2.14
N ASP A 99 -19.04 10.80 2.64
CA ASP A 99 -19.21 9.35 2.91
C ASP A 99 -18.99 8.47 1.68
N ILE A 100 -19.28 8.98 0.48
CA ILE A 100 -19.02 8.27 -0.78
C ILE A 100 -17.55 7.90 -0.97
N VAL A 101 -16.62 8.67 -0.36
CA VAL A 101 -15.20 8.36 -0.37
C VAL A 101 -14.91 7.19 0.58
N ALA A 102 -15.60 7.13 1.74
CA ALA A 102 -15.46 6.02 2.67
C ALA A 102 -15.86 4.69 2.03
N GLU A 103 -17.04 4.63 1.41
CA GLU A 103 -17.52 3.44 0.69
C GLU A 103 -16.52 2.99 -0.39
N THR A 104 -16.04 3.95 -1.19
CA THR A 104 -15.07 3.66 -2.25
C THR A 104 -13.74 3.15 -1.68
N ALA A 105 -13.27 3.73 -0.56
CA ALA A 105 -12.04 3.33 0.10
C ALA A 105 -12.16 1.92 0.72
N GLU A 106 -13.31 1.61 1.33
CA GLU A 106 -13.59 0.27 1.87
C GLU A 106 -13.59 -0.80 0.77
N ASP A 107 -14.18 -0.51 -0.39
CA ASP A 107 -14.17 -1.43 -1.54
C ASP A 107 -12.77 -1.65 -2.11
N ILE A 108 -11.96 -0.58 -2.19
CA ILE A 108 -10.56 -0.68 -2.64
C ILE A 108 -9.76 -1.54 -1.66
N TYR A 109 -9.89 -1.29 -0.35
CA TYR A 109 -9.19 -2.05 0.68
C TYR A 109 -9.57 -3.53 0.64
N ARG A 110 -10.87 -3.85 0.56
CA ARG A 110 -11.37 -5.23 0.46
C ARG A 110 -10.82 -5.98 -0.76
N ARG A 111 -10.73 -5.30 -1.91
CA ARG A 111 -10.13 -5.88 -3.13
C ARG A 111 -8.63 -6.11 -2.98
N ALA A 112 -7.91 -5.20 -2.31
CA ALA A 112 -6.49 -5.35 -2.05
C ALA A 112 -6.22 -6.51 -1.09
N GLN A 113 -7.05 -6.68 -0.05
CA GLN A 113 -6.99 -7.81 0.88
C GLN A 113 -7.24 -9.14 0.16
N GLY A 114 -8.25 -9.24 -0.67
CA GLY A 114 -8.55 -10.46 -1.43
C GLY A 114 -7.49 -10.85 -2.46
N LYS A 115 -6.55 -9.95 -2.76
CA LYS A 115 -5.37 -10.22 -3.59
C LYS A 115 -4.08 -10.44 -2.79
N ASP A 116 -4.17 -10.58 -1.46
CA ASP A 116 -3.02 -10.73 -0.54
C ASP A 116 -1.98 -9.59 -0.62
N LEU A 117 -2.39 -8.40 -1.06
CA LEU A 117 -1.49 -7.26 -1.23
C LEU A 117 -1.10 -6.59 0.10
N ILE A 118 -1.90 -6.80 1.16
CA ILE A 118 -1.75 -6.10 2.45
C ILE A 118 -0.61 -6.65 3.30
N LEU A 119 -0.09 -7.83 3.00
CA LEU A 119 0.96 -8.52 3.77
C LEU A 119 2.29 -7.75 3.88
N ARG A 120 2.51 -6.73 3.06
CA ARG A 120 3.77 -5.97 2.97
C ARG A 120 3.73 -4.60 3.63
N GLY A 121 2.73 -4.29 4.47
CA GLY A 121 2.62 -2.98 5.08
C GLY A 121 1.71 -2.92 6.29
N THR A 122 1.55 -1.73 6.85
CA THR A 122 0.68 -1.49 8.00
C THR A 122 -0.80 -1.39 7.58
N ILE A 123 -1.71 -1.84 8.44
CA ILE A 123 -3.16 -1.70 8.23
C ILE A 123 -3.53 -0.22 8.03
N VAL A 124 -2.97 0.66 8.86
CA VAL A 124 -3.20 2.10 8.83
C VAL A 124 -2.71 2.71 7.52
N GLY A 125 -1.51 2.34 7.08
CA GLY A 125 -0.93 2.82 5.83
C GLY A 125 -1.72 2.37 4.59
N PHE A 126 -2.19 1.11 4.56
CA PHE A 126 -3.06 0.64 3.48
C PHE A 126 -4.45 1.29 3.52
N ALA A 127 -5.02 1.54 4.71
CA ALA A 127 -6.27 2.30 4.86
C ALA A 127 -6.12 3.72 4.28
N ALA A 128 -5.03 4.41 4.63
CA ALA A 128 -4.73 5.73 4.11
C ALA A 128 -4.50 5.75 2.59
N ALA A 129 -3.77 4.77 2.06
CA ALA A 129 -3.57 4.61 0.62
C ALA A 129 -4.89 4.37 -0.12
N SER A 130 -5.81 3.60 0.49
CA SER A 130 -7.16 3.36 -0.05
C SER A 130 -8.02 4.63 -0.05
N VAL A 131 -7.95 5.45 1.01
CA VAL A 131 -8.64 6.76 1.07
C VAL A 131 -8.08 7.70 0.00
N TYR A 132 -6.75 7.77 -0.15
CA TYR A 132 -6.13 8.57 -1.20
C TYR A 132 -6.56 8.12 -2.60
N ALA A 133 -6.57 6.81 -2.86
CA ALA A 133 -7.05 6.25 -4.13
C ALA A 133 -8.52 6.59 -4.40
N ALA A 134 -9.38 6.49 -3.37
CA ALA A 134 -10.79 6.84 -3.45
C ALA A 134 -11.00 8.32 -3.77
N CYS A 135 -10.25 9.23 -3.13
CA CYS A 135 -10.28 10.66 -3.45
C CYS A 135 -9.94 10.92 -4.92
N ARG A 136 -8.93 10.22 -5.45
CA ARG A 136 -8.55 10.36 -6.86
C ARG A 136 -9.62 9.86 -7.82
N ILE A 137 -10.27 8.73 -7.50
CA ILE A 137 -11.37 8.15 -8.30
C ILE A 137 -12.58 9.09 -8.30
N ARG A 138 -12.88 9.69 -7.16
CA ARG A 138 -14.01 10.61 -7.00
C ARG A 138 -13.73 12.05 -7.45
N GLY A 139 -12.50 12.33 -7.92
CA GLY A 139 -12.12 13.66 -8.39
C GLY A 139 -11.98 14.71 -7.27
N ILE A 140 -11.81 14.27 -6.03
CA ILE A 140 -11.59 15.15 -4.88
C ILE A 140 -10.08 15.40 -4.75
N PRO A 141 -9.58 16.65 -4.93
CA PRO A 141 -8.16 16.94 -4.89
C PRO A 141 -7.66 16.85 -3.44
N ARG A 142 -6.83 15.83 -3.16
CA ARG A 142 -6.09 15.67 -1.91
C ARG A 142 -4.66 15.23 -2.24
N THR A 143 -3.71 15.67 -1.42
CA THR A 143 -2.31 15.29 -1.55
C THR A 143 -1.96 14.12 -0.60
N LEU A 144 -0.92 13.37 -0.91
CA LEU A 144 -0.40 12.33 -0.02
C LEU A 144 0.10 12.93 1.31
N ARG A 145 0.59 14.17 1.28
CA ARG A 145 1.05 14.89 2.47
C ARG A 145 -0.10 15.15 3.44
N GLU A 146 -1.23 15.64 2.97
CA GLU A 146 -2.43 15.86 3.80
C GLU A 146 -2.89 14.58 4.47
N VAL A 147 -2.90 13.46 3.73
CA VAL A 147 -3.27 12.16 4.29
C VAL A 147 -2.24 11.69 5.33
N SER A 148 -0.95 11.88 5.08
CA SER A 148 0.15 11.53 5.98
C SER A 148 0.07 12.30 7.31
N GLU A 149 -0.26 13.58 7.28
CA GLU A 149 -0.40 14.42 8.47
C GLU A 149 -1.51 13.92 9.41
N VAL A 150 -2.60 13.40 8.85
CA VAL A 150 -3.74 12.88 9.65
C VAL A 150 -3.41 11.59 10.38
N ILE A 151 -2.55 10.74 9.80
CA ILE A 151 -2.25 9.40 10.36
C ILE A 151 -0.88 9.30 11.01
N SER A 152 -0.05 10.35 10.90
CA SER A 152 1.33 10.38 11.41
C SER A 152 2.22 9.27 10.85
N GLU A 153 1.96 8.84 9.61
CA GLU A 153 2.75 7.84 8.88
C GLU A 153 3.63 8.52 7.82
N ASP A 154 4.73 7.88 7.44
CA ASP A 154 5.62 8.43 6.41
C ASP A 154 4.91 8.46 5.04
N VAL A 155 4.95 9.62 4.39
CA VAL A 155 4.41 9.83 3.04
C VAL A 155 4.94 8.82 2.04
N LYS A 156 6.22 8.45 2.15
CA LYS A 156 6.84 7.44 1.27
C LYS A 156 6.22 6.06 1.46
N ALA A 157 5.92 5.68 2.71
CA ALA A 157 5.25 4.41 3.01
C ALA A 157 3.86 4.38 2.38
N ILE A 158 3.06 5.45 2.55
CA ILE A 158 1.73 5.57 1.94
C ILE A 158 1.82 5.53 0.41
N ALA A 159 2.79 6.21 -0.18
CA ALA A 159 3.01 6.22 -1.63
C ALA A 159 3.35 4.81 -2.17
N ARG A 160 4.17 4.03 -1.45
CA ARG A 160 4.45 2.62 -1.79
C ARG A 160 3.18 1.76 -1.77
N MET A 161 2.39 1.86 -0.69
CA MET A 161 1.14 1.11 -0.55
C MET A 161 0.11 1.51 -1.61
N TYR A 162 0.01 2.80 -1.92
CA TYR A 162 -0.86 3.29 -3.00
C TYR A 162 -0.50 2.66 -4.36
N ARG A 163 0.80 2.55 -4.68
CA ARG A 163 1.24 1.92 -5.93
C ARG A 163 0.87 0.43 -5.97
N ILE A 164 1.03 -0.28 -4.86
CA ILE A 164 0.63 -1.69 -4.74
C ILE A 164 -0.87 -1.86 -5.03
N ILE A 165 -1.71 -0.95 -4.52
CA ILE A 165 -3.16 -1.00 -4.72
C ILE A 165 -3.56 -0.73 -6.18
N VAL A 166 -2.84 0.15 -6.87
CA VAL A 166 -3.22 0.63 -8.22
C VAL A 166 -2.62 -0.22 -9.35
N THR A 167 -1.65 -1.10 -9.03
CA THR A 167 -1.06 -2.06 -9.98
C THR A 167 -1.94 -3.27 -10.15
#